data_e6cbb67f2c099d923f661c4c24a7a47e
#
_entry.id   e6cbb67f2c099d923f661c4c24a7a47e
#
_cell.length_a   1.000
_cell.length_b   1.000
_cell.length_c   1.000
_cell.angle_alpha   90.00
_cell.angle_beta   90.00
_cell.angle_gamma   90.00
#
_symmetry.space_group_name_H-M   'P 1'
#
loop_
_entity.id
_entity.type
_entity.pdbx_description
1 polymer ?
#
loop_
_entity_poly.entity_id
_entity_poly.type
_entity_poly.pdbx_seq_one_letter_code
_entity_poly.pdbx_strand_id
1 'polypeptide(L)'
;MFYAGNNDIAAGKTAERVASDFVALAKRVHATLTQTKILFIAIKPSIARRNLYSRMTAANELISTACNVDERLTYIDVATPMIGQEGMPNPDLFVSDGLHLSASGYGLWTQLVKPYLD
;
A
#
# COMPACT_ATOMS: atom_id res chain seq x y z
N MET A 1 -4.64 -6.61 9.34
CA MET A 1 -4.41 -6.00 8.00
C MET A 1 -4.34 -4.49 8.14
N PHE A 2 -3.42 -3.87 7.41
CA PHE A 2 -3.19 -2.43 7.54
C PHE A 2 -3.04 -1.80 6.15
N TYR A 3 -3.79 -0.74 5.91
CA TYR A 3 -3.67 0.05 4.69
C TYR A 3 -3.79 1.53 5.01
N ALA A 4 -2.77 2.29 4.67
CA ALA A 4 -2.74 3.74 4.86
C ALA A 4 -1.65 4.36 3.99
N GLY A 5 -1.51 5.67 4.03
CA GLY A 5 -0.44 6.39 3.37
C GLY A 5 -0.86 7.18 2.14
N ASN A 6 -1.91 6.76 1.42
CA ASN A 6 -2.36 7.48 0.24
C ASN A 6 -2.74 8.93 0.58
N ASN A 7 -3.58 9.12 1.60
CA ASN A 7 -3.96 10.45 2.03
C ASN A 7 -2.80 11.20 2.70
N ASP A 8 -1.93 10.49 3.40
CA ASP A 8 -0.75 11.08 4.05
C ASP A 8 0.19 11.67 3.01
N ILE A 9 0.45 10.94 1.91
CA ILE A 9 1.28 11.45 0.82
C ILE A 9 0.60 12.64 0.14
N ALA A 10 -0.71 12.56 -0.09
CA ALA A 10 -1.48 13.66 -0.68
C ALA A 10 -1.47 14.90 0.22
N ALA A 11 -1.41 14.73 1.53
CA ALA A 11 -1.31 15.82 2.50
C ALA A 11 0.10 16.39 2.65
N GLY A 12 1.09 15.85 1.92
CA GLY A 12 2.45 16.37 1.89
C GLY A 12 3.47 15.65 2.75
N LYS A 13 3.11 14.54 3.40
CA LYS A 13 4.08 13.75 4.15
C LYS A 13 5.11 13.11 3.22
N THR A 14 6.34 13.02 3.69
CA THR A 14 7.41 12.36 2.93
C THR A 14 7.25 10.83 2.98
N ALA A 15 7.90 10.16 2.01
CA ALA A 15 7.94 8.69 1.98
C ALA A 15 8.54 8.14 3.27
N GLU A 16 9.63 8.76 3.76
CA GLU A 16 10.30 8.35 5.00
C GLU A 16 9.39 8.48 6.21
N ARG A 17 8.58 9.53 6.27
CA ARG A 17 7.64 9.75 7.38
C ARG A 17 6.54 8.68 7.38
N VAL A 18 5.99 8.37 6.21
CA VAL A 18 4.95 7.34 6.09
C VAL A 18 5.49 5.99 6.53
N ALA A 19 6.69 5.62 6.07
CA ALA A 19 7.32 4.36 6.45
C ALA A 19 7.65 4.32 7.95
N SER A 20 8.16 5.43 8.50
CA SER A 20 8.47 5.54 9.93
C SER A 20 7.20 5.38 10.79
N ASP A 21 6.09 5.98 10.36
CA ASP A 21 4.81 5.88 11.06
C ASP A 21 4.31 4.43 11.08
N PHE A 22 4.47 3.69 9.97
CA PHE A 22 4.11 2.27 9.91
C PHE A 22 4.96 1.45 10.89
N VAL A 23 6.27 1.64 10.89
CA VAL A 23 7.17 0.92 11.79
C VAL A 23 6.83 1.21 13.25
N ALA A 24 6.53 2.47 13.58
CA ALA A 24 6.13 2.85 14.94
C ALA A 24 4.82 2.17 15.35
N LEU A 25 3.84 2.10 14.45
CA LEU A 25 2.59 1.39 14.70
C LEU A 25 2.84 -0.09 14.96
N ALA A 26 3.65 -0.74 14.12
CA ALA A 26 3.98 -2.15 14.27
C ALA A 26 4.64 -2.42 15.62
N LYS A 27 5.56 -1.56 16.05
CA LYS A 27 6.22 -1.69 17.36
C LYS A 27 5.22 -1.58 18.52
N ARG A 28 4.26 -0.65 18.42
CA ARG A 28 3.21 -0.52 19.44
C ARG A 28 2.35 -1.76 19.53
N VAL A 29 1.93 -2.30 18.41
CA VAL A 29 1.11 -3.53 18.37
C VAL A 29 1.90 -4.66 19.00
N HIS A 30 3.16 -4.84 18.61
CA HIS A 30 3.99 -5.94 19.10
C HIS A 30 4.45 -5.79 20.53
N ALA A 31 4.38 -4.60 21.12
CA ALA A 31 4.65 -4.41 22.53
C ALA A 31 3.64 -5.14 23.43
N THR A 32 2.40 -5.28 22.95
CA THR A 32 1.32 -5.95 23.68
C THR A 32 0.96 -7.30 23.05
N LEU A 33 0.84 -7.32 21.71
CA LEU A 33 0.43 -8.50 20.93
C LEU A 33 1.63 -9.02 20.15
N THR A 34 2.57 -9.65 20.84
CA THR A 34 3.90 -9.98 20.33
C THR A 34 3.90 -10.92 19.13
N GLN A 35 2.85 -11.74 18.96
CA GLN A 35 2.77 -12.72 17.87
C GLN A 35 1.81 -12.30 16.75
N THR A 36 1.22 -11.12 16.84
CA THR A 36 0.26 -10.66 15.84
C THR A 36 0.94 -10.42 14.50
N LYS A 37 0.37 -11.01 13.45
CA LYS A 37 0.82 -10.74 12.08
C LYS A 37 0.17 -9.47 11.57
N ILE A 38 0.98 -8.59 10.99
CA ILE A 38 0.52 -7.35 10.39
C ILE A 38 0.74 -7.44 8.88
N LEU A 39 -0.34 -7.28 8.12
CA LEU A 39 -0.30 -7.27 6.66
C LEU A 39 -0.41 -5.81 6.21
N PHE A 40 0.62 -5.31 5.53
CA PHE A 40 0.57 -3.98 4.94
C PHE A 40 0.22 -4.09 3.47
N ILE A 41 -0.88 -3.46 3.06
CA ILE A 41 -1.27 -3.37 1.65
C ILE A 41 -0.56 -2.16 1.05
N ALA A 42 0.17 -2.36 -0.03
CA ALA A 42 0.91 -1.30 -0.72
C ALA A 42 0.02 -0.09 -0.98
N ILE A 43 0.60 1.11 -0.92
CA ILE A 43 -0.10 2.33 -1.29
C ILE A 43 -0.41 2.24 -2.79
N LYS A 44 -1.70 2.27 -3.14
CA LYS A 44 -2.09 2.10 -4.54
C LYS A 44 -1.78 3.35 -5.36
N PRO A 45 -1.32 3.18 -6.60
CA PRO A 45 -1.27 4.31 -7.53
C PRO A 45 -2.69 4.75 -7.88
N SER A 46 -2.86 5.98 -8.32
CA SER A 46 -4.15 6.44 -8.82
C SER A 46 -3.94 7.47 -9.92
N ILE A 47 -4.94 7.57 -10.81
CA ILE A 47 -4.91 8.54 -11.90
C ILE A 47 -4.97 9.95 -11.33
N ALA A 48 -5.83 10.17 -10.33
CA ALA A 48 -6.02 11.48 -9.72
C ALA A 48 -4.76 11.99 -9.00
N ARG A 49 -3.92 11.08 -8.51
CA ARG A 49 -2.71 11.42 -7.74
C ARG A 49 -1.43 10.94 -8.42
N ARG A 50 -1.43 10.84 -9.77
CA ARG A 50 -0.27 10.34 -10.52
C ARG A 50 0.99 11.17 -10.31
N ASN A 51 0.85 12.45 -10.00
CA ASN A 51 1.99 13.32 -9.70
C ASN A 51 2.69 12.97 -8.38
N LEU A 52 2.08 12.14 -7.54
CA LEU A 52 2.64 11.67 -6.28
C LEU A 52 3.16 10.25 -6.37
N TYR A 53 3.12 9.64 -7.56
CA TYR A 53 3.44 8.21 -7.74
C TYR A 53 4.87 7.87 -7.28
N SER A 54 5.85 8.70 -7.62
CA SER A 54 7.24 8.44 -7.22
C SER A 54 7.39 8.43 -5.70
N ARG A 55 6.67 9.32 -5.01
CA ARG A 55 6.68 9.39 -3.56
C ARG A 55 5.99 8.19 -2.93
N MET A 56 4.89 7.74 -3.52
CA MET A 56 4.18 6.54 -3.08
C MET A 56 5.05 5.29 -3.27
N THR A 57 5.73 5.18 -4.41
CA THR A 57 6.64 4.07 -4.70
C THR A 57 7.79 4.04 -3.70
N ALA A 58 8.37 5.19 -3.37
CA ALA A 58 9.44 5.27 -2.38
C ALA A 58 8.97 4.82 -1.01
N ALA A 59 7.77 5.22 -0.59
CA ALA A 59 7.18 4.76 0.68
C ALA A 59 6.97 3.26 0.68
N ASN A 60 6.43 2.70 -0.41
CA ASN A 60 6.22 1.26 -0.54
C ASN A 60 7.53 0.47 -0.46
N GLU A 61 8.60 0.96 -1.08
CA GLU A 61 9.91 0.31 -1.02
C GLU A 61 10.47 0.29 0.40
N LEU A 62 10.37 1.41 1.12
CA LEU A 62 10.84 1.49 2.50
C LEU A 62 10.05 0.55 3.42
N ILE A 63 8.73 0.47 3.25
CA ILE A 63 7.88 -0.41 4.04
C ILE A 63 8.15 -1.86 3.70
N SER A 64 8.31 -2.19 2.41
CA SER A 64 8.65 -3.54 1.98
C SER A 64 9.96 -4.00 2.62
N THR A 65 10.97 -3.15 2.65
CA THR A 65 12.25 -3.45 3.30
C THR A 65 12.07 -3.71 4.78
N ALA A 66 11.25 -2.92 5.47
CA ALA A 66 10.95 -3.13 6.89
C ALA A 66 10.24 -4.46 7.13
N CYS A 67 9.33 -4.85 6.23
CA CYS A 67 8.62 -6.12 6.34
C CYS A 67 9.55 -7.33 6.13
N ASN A 68 10.60 -7.18 5.34
CA ASN A 68 11.53 -8.28 5.05
C ASN A 68 12.37 -8.69 6.26
N VAL A 69 12.53 -7.82 7.25
CA VAL A 69 13.36 -8.10 8.43
C VAL A 69 12.58 -8.57 9.65
N ASP A 70 11.25 -8.67 9.55
CA ASP A 70 10.38 -9.13 10.64
C ASP A 70 9.33 -10.08 10.09
N GLU A 71 9.37 -11.34 10.49
CA GLU A 71 8.44 -12.37 10.00
C GLU A 71 6.99 -12.10 10.33
N ARG A 72 6.72 -11.24 11.31
CA ARG A 72 5.35 -10.85 11.69
C ARG A 72 4.77 -9.80 10.77
N LEU A 73 5.60 -9.21 9.90
CA LEU A 73 5.19 -8.16 8.96
C LEU A 73 5.20 -8.72 7.53
N THR A 74 4.12 -8.52 6.80
CA THR A 74 4.00 -8.95 5.41
C THR A 74 3.57 -7.77 4.55
N TYR A 75 4.29 -7.57 3.44
CA TYR A 75 3.97 -6.55 2.44
C TYR A 75 3.22 -7.20 1.28
N ILE A 76 2.05 -6.67 0.96
CA ILE A 76 1.22 -7.15 -0.16
C ILE A 76 1.27 -6.11 -1.28
N ASP A 77 1.92 -6.46 -2.39
CA ASP A 77 2.07 -5.56 -3.53
C ASP A 77 0.80 -5.55 -4.38
N VAL A 78 -0.08 -4.60 -4.12
CA VAL A 78 -1.24 -4.34 -4.98
C VAL A 78 -0.95 -3.22 -5.98
N ALA A 79 0.19 -2.54 -5.85
CA ALA A 79 0.51 -1.37 -6.67
C ALA A 79 1.03 -1.77 -8.06
N THR A 80 2.01 -2.65 -8.14
CA THR A 80 2.62 -3.06 -9.42
C THR A 80 1.59 -3.63 -10.40
N PRO A 81 0.69 -4.55 -10.00
CA PRO A 81 -0.32 -5.06 -10.93
C PRO A 81 -1.32 -4.02 -11.42
N MET A 82 -1.45 -2.88 -10.75
CA MET A 82 -2.36 -1.82 -11.16
C MET A 82 -1.78 -0.92 -12.25
N ILE A 83 -0.47 -1.00 -12.51
CA ILE A 83 0.18 -0.19 -13.53
C ILE A 83 -0.04 -0.86 -14.89
N GLY A 84 -0.60 -0.09 -15.82
CA GLY A 84 -0.83 -0.53 -17.20
C GLY A 84 0.28 -0.08 -18.12
N GLN A 85 -0.10 0.19 -19.37
CA GLN A 85 0.83 0.62 -20.42
C GLN A 85 1.45 1.96 -20.08
N GLU A 86 2.68 2.16 -20.52
CA GLU A 86 3.43 3.42 -20.36
C GLU A 86 3.69 3.80 -18.89
N GLY A 87 3.61 2.83 -17.98
CA GLY A 87 3.86 3.11 -16.57
C GLY A 87 2.75 3.89 -15.88
N MET A 88 1.56 3.96 -16.47
CA MET A 88 0.41 4.68 -15.91
C MET A 88 -0.57 3.70 -15.26
N PRO A 89 -1.29 4.14 -14.20
CA PRO A 89 -2.35 3.31 -13.64
C PRO A 89 -3.40 2.94 -14.69
N ASN A 90 -3.85 1.67 -14.68
CA ASN A 90 -4.86 1.20 -15.60
C ASN A 90 -6.22 1.86 -15.29
N PRO A 91 -6.81 2.64 -16.22
CA PRO A 91 -8.05 3.36 -15.94
C PRO A 91 -9.23 2.46 -15.57
N ASP A 92 -9.24 1.21 -16.08
CA ASP A 92 -10.34 0.28 -15.84
C ASP A 92 -10.46 -0.13 -14.37
N LEU A 93 -9.41 0.11 -13.58
CA LEU A 93 -9.40 -0.24 -12.16
C LEU A 93 -10.01 0.85 -11.27
N PHE A 94 -10.40 1.98 -11.85
CA PHE A 94 -10.91 3.13 -11.10
C PHE A 94 -12.29 3.55 -11.61
N VAL A 95 -13.08 4.15 -10.70
CA VAL A 95 -14.31 4.84 -11.09
C VAL A 95 -13.95 6.21 -11.69
N SER A 96 -14.99 6.99 -12.09
CA SER A 96 -14.79 8.23 -12.85
C SER A 96 -13.90 9.28 -12.18
N ASP A 97 -13.75 9.24 -10.85
CA ASP A 97 -12.88 10.19 -10.14
C ASP A 97 -11.39 9.88 -10.28
N GLY A 98 -11.02 8.72 -10.85
CA GLY A 98 -9.63 8.30 -11.00
C GLY A 98 -8.92 8.01 -9.69
N LEU A 99 -9.66 7.86 -8.59
CA LEU A 99 -9.10 7.66 -7.25
C LEU A 99 -9.65 6.39 -6.59
N HIS A 100 -10.97 6.25 -6.53
CA HIS A 100 -11.59 5.08 -5.90
C HIS A 100 -11.65 3.91 -6.87
N LEU A 101 -11.54 2.69 -6.33
CA LEU A 101 -11.50 1.48 -7.14
C LEU A 101 -12.86 1.19 -7.78
N SER A 102 -12.84 0.76 -9.06
CA SER A 102 -14.00 0.17 -9.72
C SER A 102 -14.22 -1.26 -9.24
N ALA A 103 -15.30 -1.91 -9.73
CA ALA A 103 -15.51 -3.33 -9.47
C ALA A 103 -14.32 -4.18 -9.92
N SER A 104 -13.72 -3.86 -11.08
CA SER A 104 -12.52 -4.53 -11.58
C SER A 104 -11.32 -4.31 -10.66
N GLY A 105 -11.16 -3.10 -10.11
CA GLY A 105 -10.11 -2.79 -9.16
C GLY A 105 -10.23 -3.59 -7.87
N TYR A 106 -11.44 -3.66 -7.31
CA TYR A 106 -11.69 -4.47 -6.12
C TYR A 106 -11.48 -5.96 -6.39
N GLY A 107 -11.87 -6.43 -7.58
CA GLY A 107 -11.63 -7.82 -7.98
C GLY A 107 -10.15 -8.17 -8.00
N LEU A 108 -9.32 -7.28 -8.55
CA LEU A 108 -7.87 -7.46 -8.55
C LEU A 108 -7.33 -7.50 -7.12
N TRP A 109 -7.73 -6.57 -6.27
CA TRP A 109 -7.29 -6.54 -4.88
C TRP A 109 -7.67 -7.82 -4.14
N THR A 110 -8.90 -8.31 -4.35
CA THR A 110 -9.35 -9.55 -3.74
C THR A 110 -8.44 -10.72 -4.11
N GLN A 111 -8.07 -10.83 -5.39
CA GLN A 111 -7.16 -11.88 -5.84
C GLN A 111 -5.78 -11.79 -5.20
N LEU A 112 -5.28 -10.56 -5.01
CA LEU A 112 -3.94 -10.35 -4.48
C LEU A 112 -3.87 -10.52 -2.95
N VAL A 113 -4.93 -10.15 -2.24
CA VAL A 113 -4.94 -10.15 -0.77
C VAL A 113 -5.41 -11.47 -0.20
N LYS A 114 -6.37 -12.14 -0.84
CA LYS A 114 -6.98 -13.37 -0.33
C LYS A 114 -6.00 -14.45 0.13
N PRO A 115 -4.90 -14.75 -0.62
CA PRO A 115 -3.96 -15.79 -0.18
C PRO A 115 -3.31 -15.52 1.17
N TYR A 116 -3.28 -14.25 1.60
CA TYR A 116 -2.65 -13.85 2.87
C TYR A 116 -3.63 -13.88 4.04
N LEU A 117 -4.92 -14.08 3.78
CA LEU A 117 -5.96 -14.06 4.83
C LEU A 117 -6.24 -15.46 5.39
N ASP A 118 -5.75 -16.49 4.75
CA ASP A 118 -6.01 -17.89 5.16
C ASP A 118 -4.99 -18.42 6.15
#